data_fc186f69ac4cac8232e0db4f33cea048
#
_entry.id   fc186f69ac4cac8232e0db4f33cea048
#
_cell.length_a   1.000
_cell.length_b   1.000
_cell.length_c   1.000
_cell.angle_alpha   90.00
_cell.angle_beta   90.00
_cell.angle_gamma   90.00
#
_symmetry.space_group_name_H-M   'P 1'
#
loop_
_entity.id
_entity.type
_entity.pdbx_description
1 polymer ?
#
loop_
_entity_poly.entity_id
_entity_poly.type
_entity_poly.pdbx_seq_one_letter_code
_entity_poly.pdbx_strand_id
1 'polypeptide(L)'
;MNRQQMLEKVENLSAYEVKDRRFVEEMNSEGMVLEHRKSGARLFLMSNEDDNKVFSIGFRTPPADSTGLPHILEHSVLEGSEKFPVKDPFVELVKGSLNTFLNAMTYPDKTCYPVASCNDQDFQNLMHVYLDAVFYPNIYKNESIFRQEGWHYELEGDNEELKVNGVVYNEMKGAFSSPDDVLEREIMNSLYPHTTYGCESGGDPEAIPELTYEEFLNFHRKFYHPSNSYIYLYGNMDMAEKLTFIDEHYLSAYDALEVDSEVTEEAAFTTPNRIVRECPIGEGEDEEENTYLSQNFCVGNSLDPKLYIAFQILD
;
A
#
# COMPACT_ATOMS: atom_id res chain seq x y z
N MET A 1 -32.81 2.87 -10.12
CA MET A 1 -32.38 4.24 -10.43
C MET A 1 -31.43 4.12 -11.61
N ASN A 2 -31.50 5.03 -12.61
CA ASN A 2 -30.51 4.97 -13.69
C ASN A 2 -29.18 5.58 -13.24
N ARG A 3 -28.09 5.25 -13.95
CA ARG A 3 -26.72 5.71 -13.64
C ARG A 3 -26.62 7.23 -13.53
N GLN A 4 -27.26 7.97 -14.43
CA GLN A 4 -27.22 9.42 -14.45
C GLN A 4 -27.88 10.03 -13.20
N GLN A 5 -29.03 9.52 -12.78
CA GLN A 5 -29.70 9.97 -11.55
C GLN A 5 -28.87 9.69 -10.29
N MET A 6 -28.10 8.62 -10.29
CA MET A 6 -27.19 8.30 -9.19
C MET A 6 -26.01 9.28 -9.15
N LEU A 7 -25.42 9.60 -10.29
CA LEU A 7 -24.32 10.57 -10.37
C LEU A 7 -24.76 11.99 -10.03
N GLU A 8 -25.98 12.39 -10.41
CA GLU A 8 -26.58 13.65 -9.96
C GLU A 8 -26.73 13.72 -8.43
N LYS A 9 -27.01 12.59 -7.76
CA LYS A 9 -26.99 12.54 -6.30
C LYS A 9 -25.57 12.76 -5.75
N VAL A 10 -24.55 12.14 -6.37
CA VAL A 10 -23.14 12.34 -5.96
C VAL A 10 -22.77 13.82 -6.06
N GLU A 11 -23.12 14.48 -7.16
CA GLU A 11 -22.85 15.92 -7.38
C GLU A 11 -23.53 16.83 -6.32
N ASN A 12 -24.64 16.37 -5.73
CA ASN A 12 -25.38 17.10 -4.70
C ASN A 12 -24.92 16.79 -3.26
N LEU A 13 -23.94 15.90 -3.06
CA LEU A 13 -23.38 15.65 -1.74
C LEU A 13 -22.54 16.85 -1.27
N SER A 14 -23.01 17.54 -0.24
CA SER A 14 -22.35 18.77 0.26
C SER A 14 -20.95 18.52 0.83
N ALA A 15 -20.66 17.30 1.29
CA ALA A 15 -19.35 16.91 1.85
C ALA A 15 -18.25 16.83 0.78
N TYR A 16 -18.62 16.71 -0.49
CA TYR A 16 -17.66 16.50 -1.58
C TYR A 16 -17.67 17.64 -2.59
N GLU A 17 -16.54 17.82 -3.25
CA GLU A 17 -16.38 18.69 -4.41
C GLU A 17 -15.99 17.85 -5.63
N VAL A 18 -16.77 17.95 -6.70
CA VAL A 18 -16.42 17.30 -7.97
C VAL A 18 -15.34 18.12 -8.67
N LYS A 19 -14.19 17.53 -8.88
CA LYS A 19 -13.04 18.16 -9.56
C LYS A 19 -13.03 17.86 -11.06
N ASP A 20 -13.46 16.66 -11.46
CA ASP A 20 -13.57 16.26 -12.87
C ASP A 20 -14.66 15.20 -13.03
N ARG A 21 -15.26 15.16 -14.20
CA ARG A 21 -16.20 14.10 -14.61
C ARG A 21 -16.02 13.81 -16.09
N ARG A 22 -15.87 12.52 -16.44
CA ARG A 22 -15.72 12.07 -17.84
C ARG A 22 -16.35 10.72 -18.05
N PHE A 23 -16.91 10.53 -19.25
CA PHE A 23 -17.22 9.19 -19.72
C PHE A 23 -15.95 8.56 -20.31
N VAL A 24 -15.61 7.35 -19.86
CA VAL A 24 -14.47 6.55 -20.32
C VAL A 24 -15.02 5.47 -21.25
N GLU A 25 -14.90 5.71 -22.56
CA GLU A 25 -15.53 4.86 -23.59
C GLU A 25 -15.00 3.42 -23.56
N GLU A 26 -13.68 3.24 -23.35
CA GLU A 26 -13.01 1.94 -23.33
C GLU A 26 -13.51 1.03 -22.21
N MET A 27 -13.97 1.63 -21.13
CA MET A 27 -14.50 0.92 -19.96
C MET A 27 -16.02 1.02 -19.81
N ASN A 28 -16.69 1.68 -20.76
CA ASN A 28 -18.13 1.99 -20.68
C ASN A 28 -18.55 2.53 -19.29
N SER A 29 -17.74 3.41 -18.72
CA SER A 29 -17.85 3.86 -17.34
C SER A 29 -17.90 5.37 -17.23
N GLU A 30 -18.69 5.88 -16.29
CA GLU A 30 -18.62 7.28 -15.86
C GLU A 30 -17.55 7.41 -14.77
N GLY A 31 -16.49 8.16 -15.08
CA GLY A 31 -15.43 8.50 -14.13
C GLY A 31 -15.70 9.85 -13.44
N MET A 32 -15.50 9.91 -12.12
CA MET A 32 -15.57 11.15 -11.35
C MET A 32 -14.39 11.27 -10.39
N VAL A 33 -13.74 12.42 -10.38
CA VAL A 33 -12.72 12.77 -9.39
C VAL A 33 -13.36 13.71 -8.36
N LEU A 34 -13.25 13.33 -7.09
CA LEU A 34 -13.82 14.09 -5.98
C LEU A 34 -12.75 14.41 -4.94
N GLU A 35 -13.01 15.48 -4.20
CA GLU A 35 -12.27 15.84 -2.99
C GLU A 35 -13.25 16.02 -1.83
N HIS A 36 -12.98 15.37 -0.70
CA HIS A 36 -13.75 15.58 0.51
C HIS A 36 -13.38 16.91 1.16
N ARG A 37 -14.34 17.85 1.26
CA ARG A 37 -14.10 19.26 1.60
C ARG A 37 -13.43 19.45 2.96
N LYS A 38 -13.82 18.65 3.95
CA LYS A 38 -13.32 18.80 5.30
C LYS A 38 -11.94 18.18 5.49
N SER A 39 -11.76 16.94 5.04
CA SER A 39 -10.55 16.17 5.29
C SER A 39 -9.50 16.26 4.18
N GLY A 40 -9.85 16.76 2.99
CA GLY A 40 -8.95 16.77 1.84
C GLY A 40 -8.70 15.40 1.20
N ALA A 41 -9.47 14.38 1.57
CA ALA A 41 -9.36 13.05 0.95
C ALA A 41 -9.70 13.13 -0.53
N ARG A 42 -8.93 12.42 -1.37
CA ARG A 42 -9.14 12.34 -2.81
C ARG A 42 -9.83 11.03 -3.18
N LEU A 43 -10.88 11.13 -3.99
CA LEU A 43 -11.65 9.97 -4.38
C LEU A 43 -11.78 9.89 -5.89
N PHE A 44 -11.70 8.68 -6.43
CA PHE A 44 -11.99 8.39 -7.82
C PHE A 44 -13.08 7.33 -7.93
N LEU A 45 -14.15 7.67 -8.63
CA LEU A 45 -15.29 6.79 -8.86
C LEU A 45 -15.31 6.33 -10.31
N MET A 46 -15.56 5.03 -10.54
CA MET A 46 -15.84 4.45 -11.85
C MET A 46 -17.17 3.72 -11.81
N SER A 47 -18.24 4.40 -12.23
CA SER A 47 -19.59 3.83 -12.24
C SER A 47 -19.89 3.14 -13.56
N ASN A 48 -20.23 1.87 -13.51
CA ASN A 48 -20.57 1.03 -14.65
C ASN A 48 -21.60 -0.06 -14.29
N GLU A 49 -21.73 -1.10 -15.09
CA GLU A 49 -22.69 -2.20 -14.89
C GLU A 49 -22.04 -3.49 -14.37
N ASP A 50 -20.77 -3.43 -14.00
CA ASP A 50 -20.06 -4.58 -13.45
C ASP A 50 -20.53 -4.84 -12.00
N ASP A 51 -21.04 -6.04 -11.77
CA ASP A 51 -21.50 -6.45 -10.46
C ASP A 51 -20.36 -6.71 -9.48
N ASN A 52 -19.13 -6.91 -9.96
CA ASN A 52 -17.95 -7.05 -9.13
C ASN A 52 -17.46 -5.67 -8.66
N LYS A 53 -17.94 -5.26 -7.50
CA LYS A 53 -17.66 -3.95 -6.90
C LYS A 53 -16.28 -3.96 -6.27
N VAL A 54 -15.54 -2.89 -6.47
CA VAL A 54 -14.21 -2.71 -5.89
C VAL A 54 -14.18 -1.47 -5.01
N PHE A 55 -13.61 -1.61 -3.83
CA PHE A 55 -13.14 -0.51 -2.98
C PHE A 55 -11.63 -0.66 -2.82
N SER A 56 -10.92 0.46 -2.86
CA SER A 56 -9.53 0.51 -2.45
C SER A 56 -9.26 1.82 -1.72
N ILE A 57 -8.48 1.76 -0.66
CA ILE A 57 -7.89 2.94 -0.05
C ILE A 57 -6.37 2.78 -0.07
N GLY A 58 -5.67 3.82 -0.54
CA GLY A 58 -4.22 3.85 -0.57
C GLY A 58 -3.68 5.13 0.05
N PHE A 59 -2.49 5.04 0.61
CA PHE A 59 -1.76 6.18 1.17
C PHE A 59 -0.39 6.25 0.52
N ARG A 60 0.14 7.47 0.36
CA ARG A 60 1.57 7.62 0.09
C ARG A 60 2.33 7.32 1.38
N THR A 61 3.24 6.36 1.31
CA THR A 61 4.00 5.84 2.46
C THR A 61 5.49 5.72 2.13
N PRO A 62 6.15 6.82 1.72
CA PRO A 62 7.56 6.77 1.35
C PRO A 62 8.43 6.47 2.58
N PRO A 63 9.16 5.32 2.60
CA PRO A 63 10.10 5.02 3.67
C PRO A 63 11.33 5.95 3.61
N ALA A 64 11.93 6.19 4.77
CA ALA A 64 13.18 6.93 4.90
C ALA A 64 14.41 6.01 5.01
N ASP A 65 14.17 4.71 5.24
CA ASP A 65 15.17 3.68 5.44
C ASP A 65 14.62 2.31 5.03
N SER A 66 15.41 1.26 5.21
CA SER A 66 15.07 -0.11 4.84
C SER A 66 14.56 -0.96 6.02
N THR A 67 14.02 -0.36 7.06
CA THR A 67 13.47 -1.10 8.22
C THR A 67 12.14 -1.82 7.93
N GLY A 68 11.60 -1.67 6.71
CA GLY A 68 10.34 -2.30 6.31
C GLY A 68 9.11 -1.74 7.00
N LEU A 69 9.22 -0.53 7.55
CA LEU A 69 8.17 0.12 8.32
C LEU A 69 6.82 0.17 7.58
N PRO A 70 6.75 0.53 6.26
CA PRO A 70 5.48 0.52 5.51
C PRO A 70 4.85 -0.87 5.44
N HIS A 71 5.65 -1.93 5.26
CA HIS A 71 5.20 -3.32 5.14
C HIS A 71 4.73 -3.89 6.48
N ILE A 72 5.51 -3.66 7.54
CA ILE A 72 5.11 -4.05 8.90
C ILE A 72 3.79 -3.37 9.29
N LEU A 73 3.61 -2.10 8.90
CA LEU A 73 2.39 -1.37 9.16
C LEU A 73 1.21 -1.89 8.33
N GLU A 74 1.44 -2.28 7.08
CA GLU A 74 0.43 -2.91 6.22
C GLU A 74 -0.20 -4.12 6.90
N HIS A 75 0.62 -5.06 7.39
CA HIS A 75 0.17 -6.22 8.14
C HIS A 75 -0.54 -5.82 9.44
N SER A 76 0.11 -4.95 10.22
CA SER A 76 -0.32 -4.61 11.58
C SER A 76 -1.67 -3.91 11.67
N VAL A 77 -2.04 -3.08 10.70
CA VAL A 77 -3.36 -2.40 10.73
C VAL A 77 -4.51 -3.39 10.53
N LEU A 78 -4.26 -4.53 9.90
CA LEU A 78 -5.23 -5.59 9.67
C LEU A 78 -5.40 -6.54 10.87
N GLU A 79 -4.60 -6.40 11.94
CA GLU A 79 -4.63 -7.21 13.16
C GLU A 79 -5.69 -6.74 14.19
N GLY A 80 -6.74 -6.06 13.72
CA GLY A 80 -7.87 -5.59 14.51
C GLY A 80 -7.92 -4.07 14.66
N SER A 81 -9.12 -3.58 14.84
CA SER A 81 -9.43 -2.16 14.88
C SER A 81 -10.46 -1.82 15.96
N GLU A 82 -10.82 -0.54 16.06
CA GLU A 82 -11.71 -0.06 17.14
C GLU A 82 -13.09 -0.71 17.10
N LYS A 83 -13.71 -0.77 15.92
CA LYS A 83 -15.03 -1.40 15.73
C LYS A 83 -14.95 -2.92 15.53
N PHE A 84 -13.81 -3.43 15.09
CA PHE A 84 -13.55 -4.84 14.83
C PHE A 84 -12.37 -5.36 15.66
N PRO A 85 -12.51 -5.45 17.00
CA PRO A 85 -11.41 -5.77 17.91
C PRO A 85 -11.08 -7.26 17.99
N VAL A 86 -11.40 -8.03 16.95
CA VAL A 86 -11.06 -9.46 16.86
C VAL A 86 -9.61 -9.61 16.43
N LYS A 87 -8.96 -10.69 16.85
CA LYS A 87 -7.64 -11.03 16.36
C LYS A 87 -7.75 -11.46 14.90
N ASP A 88 -6.94 -10.88 14.05
CA ASP A 88 -6.85 -11.21 12.63
C ASP A 88 -8.22 -11.20 11.90
N PRO A 89 -8.91 -10.04 11.84
CA PRO A 89 -10.17 -9.91 11.09
C PRO A 89 -9.99 -10.22 9.60
N PHE A 90 -8.78 -10.07 9.06
CA PHE A 90 -8.46 -10.38 7.68
C PHE A 90 -8.68 -11.88 7.38
N VAL A 91 -8.14 -12.77 8.20
CA VAL A 91 -8.32 -14.23 8.03
C VAL A 91 -9.79 -14.63 8.20
N GLU A 92 -10.53 -13.99 9.10
CA GLU A 92 -11.96 -14.24 9.26
C GLU A 92 -12.75 -13.79 8.01
N LEU A 93 -12.37 -12.68 7.38
CA LEU A 93 -12.96 -12.22 6.12
C LEU A 93 -12.64 -13.18 4.96
N VAL A 94 -11.37 -13.62 4.84
CA VAL A 94 -10.98 -14.61 3.81
C VAL A 94 -11.84 -15.87 3.88
N LYS A 95 -12.15 -16.33 5.08
CA LYS A 95 -12.92 -17.58 5.30
C LYS A 95 -14.44 -17.39 5.23
N GLY A 96 -14.93 -16.23 5.63
CA GLY A 96 -16.36 -16.03 5.92
C GLY A 96 -17.08 -15.06 4.98
N SER A 97 -16.40 -14.26 4.18
CA SER A 97 -17.02 -13.32 3.25
C SER A 97 -17.22 -13.91 1.84
N LEU A 98 -18.00 -13.21 1.03
CA LEU A 98 -18.22 -13.51 -0.39
C LEU A 98 -17.26 -12.72 -1.28
N ASN A 99 -16.10 -12.36 -0.76
CA ASN A 99 -15.11 -11.58 -1.50
C ASN A 99 -14.69 -12.27 -2.80
N THR A 100 -14.47 -11.49 -3.84
CA THR A 100 -13.84 -11.90 -5.09
C THR A 100 -12.37 -11.52 -5.14
N PHE A 101 -11.99 -10.55 -4.30
CA PHE A 101 -10.62 -10.13 -4.09
C PHE A 101 -10.47 -9.53 -2.69
N LEU A 102 -9.41 -9.89 -1.99
CA LEU A 102 -9.06 -9.38 -0.68
C LEU A 102 -7.53 -9.36 -0.57
N ASN A 103 -6.93 -8.20 -0.37
CA ASN A 103 -5.48 -8.08 -0.25
C ASN A 103 -5.07 -6.77 0.45
N ALA A 104 -3.80 -6.67 0.78
CA ALA A 104 -3.08 -5.44 1.06
C ALA A 104 -1.74 -5.50 0.32
N MET A 105 -1.17 -4.36 -0.05
CA MET A 105 0.04 -4.33 -0.88
C MET A 105 0.88 -3.11 -0.54
N THR A 106 2.14 -3.35 -0.20
CA THR A 106 3.15 -2.31 -0.03
C THR A 106 4.00 -2.18 -1.30
N TYR A 107 4.07 -0.97 -1.81
CA TYR A 107 4.90 -0.56 -2.93
C TYR A 107 6.02 0.36 -2.42
N PRO A 108 7.03 0.70 -3.23
CA PRO A 108 8.13 1.56 -2.80
C PRO A 108 7.73 2.93 -2.24
N ASP A 109 6.58 3.48 -2.63
CA ASP A 109 6.14 4.83 -2.24
C ASP A 109 4.70 4.92 -1.74
N LYS A 110 3.98 3.79 -1.70
CA LYS A 110 2.56 3.74 -1.29
C LYS A 110 2.17 2.39 -0.72
N THR A 111 1.11 2.38 0.07
CA THR A 111 0.46 1.15 0.57
C THR A 111 -1.01 1.19 0.22
N CYS A 112 -1.55 0.11 -0.34
CA CYS A 112 -2.92 0.01 -0.85
C CYS A 112 -3.67 -1.15 -0.21
N TYR A 113 -4.95 -0.95 0.06
CA TYR A 113 -5.86 -1.89 0.71
C TYR A 113 -7.09 -2.11 -0.18
N PRO A 114 -7.01 -3.00 -1.19
CA PRO A 114 -8.12 -3.28 -2.11
C PRO A 114 -8.98 -4.45 -1.64
N VAL A 115 -10.30 -4.32 -1.85
CA VAL A 115 -11.28 -5.38 -1.67
C VAL A 115 -12.31 -5.38 -2.79
N ALA A 116 -12.84 -6.54 -3.11
CA ALA A 116 -13.93 -6.66 -4.09
C ALA A 116 -14.95 -7.74 -3.69
N SER A 117 -16.22 -7.48 -4.05
CA SER A 117 -17.29 -8.44 -3.90
C SER A 117 -18.44 -8.16 -4.88
N CYS A 118 -19.07 -9.22 -5.38
CA CYS A 118 -20.31 -9.13 -6.16
C CYS A 118 -21.54 -8.88 -5.28
N ASN A 119 -21.48 -9.18 -3.99
CA ASN A 119 -22.59 -9.00 -3.06
C ASN A 119 -22.54 -7.63 -2.39
N ASP A 120 -23.63 -6.85 -2.45
CA ASP A 120 -23.68 -5.48 -1.93
C ASP A 120 -23.46 -5.38 -0.42
N GLN A 121 -24.03 -6.31 0.35
CA GLN A 121 -23.90 -6.30 1.80
C GLN A 121 -22.50 -6.71 2.22
N ASP A 122 -21.93 -7.71 1.57
CA ASP A 122 -20.56 -8.15 1.81
C ASP A 122 -19.55 -7.06 1.44
N PHE A 123 -19.72 -6.45 0.27
CA PHE A 123 -18.92 -5.28 -0.15
C PHE A 123 -18.94 -4.15 0.88
N GLN A 124 -20.14 -3.81 1.39
CA GLN A 124 -20.29 -2.79 2.44
C GLN A 124 -19.54 -3.18 3.72
N ASN A 125 -19.60 -4.44 4.12
CA ASN A 125 -18.89 -4.93 5.30
C ASN A 125 -17.37 -4.90 5.10
N LEU A 126 -16.87 -5.37 3.95
CA LEU A 126 -15.45 -5.34 3.61
C LEU A 126 -14.90 -3.91 3.62
N MET A 127 -15.59 -2.99 2.95
CA MET A 127 -15.23 -1.56 2.95
C MET A 127 -15.19 -0.98 4.37
N HIS A 128 -16.18 -1.33 5.21
CA HIS A 128 -16.24 -0.87 6.60
C HIS A 128 -15.07 -1.39 7.43
N VAL A 129 -14.75 -2.68 7.33
CA VAL A 129 -13.62 -3.27 8.06
C VAL A 129 -12.30 -2.64 7.65
N TYR A 130 -12.08 -2.45 6.34
CA TYR A 130 -10.82 -1.86 5.84
C TYR A 130 -10.66 -0.39 6.21
N LEU A 131 -11.72 0.40 6.14
CA LEU A 131 -11.70 1.79 6.59
C LEU A 131 -11.40 1.89 8.09
N ASP A 132 -12.00 1.04 8.92
CA ASP A 132 -11.74 1.04 10.35
C ASP A 132 -10.32 0.57 10.68
N ALA A 133 -9.83 -0.44 9.96
CA ALA A 133 -8.47 -0.96 10.10
C ALA A 133 -7.41 0.12 9.83
N VAL A 134 -7.53 0.86 8.73
CA VAL A 134 -6.50 1.85 8.37
C VAL A 134 -6.58 3.14 9.20
N PHE A 135 -7.77 3.56 9.66
CA PHE A 135 -7.93 4.80 10.41
C PHE A 135 -7.89 4.63 11.94
N TYR A 136 -8.33 3.49 12.45
CA TYR A 136 -8.46 3.22 13.89
C TYR A 136 -7.89 1.85 14.30
N PRO A 137 -6.65 1.50 13.86
CA PRO A 137 -6.07 0.20 14.19
C PRO A 137 -5.76 0.06 15.68
N ASN A 138 -5.77 -1.17 16.16
CA ASN A 138 -5.46 -1.50 17.56
C ASN A 138 -3.96 -1.40 17.89
N ILE A 139 -3.11 -1.04 16.93
CA ILE A 139 -1.66 -0.88 17.14
C ILE A 139 -1.30 0.09 18.26
N TYR A 140 -2.14 1.07 18.56
CA TYR A 140 -1.93 2.03 19.65
C TYR A 140 -2.26 1.48 21.05
N LYS A 141 -3.03 0.40 21.10
CA LYS A 141 -3.51 -0.22 22.35
C LYS A 141 -2.75 -1.51 22.67
N ASN A 142 -2.09 -2.09 21.67
CA ASN A 142 -1.46 -3.41 21.78
C ASN A 142 -0.13 -3.47 21.01
N GLU A 143 0.99 -3.28 21.72
CA GLU A 143 2.34 -3.39 21.16
C GLU A 143 2.64 -4.81 20.64
N SER A 144 1.94 -5.85 21.12
CA SER A 144 2.18 -7.23 20.67
C SER A 144 1.91 -7.40 19.18
N ILE A 145 1.05 -6.58 18.57
CA ILE A 145 0.79 -6.57 17.12
C ILE A 145 2.09 -6.24 16.39
N PHE A 146 2.74 -5.14 16.76
CA PHE A 146 4.04 -4.76 16.17
C PHE A 146 5.10 -5.84 16.38
N ARG A 147 5.14 -6.47 17.57
CA ARG A 147 6.11 -7.53 17.86
C ARG A 147 5.86 -8.80 17.07
N GLN A 148 4.60 -9.14 16.82
CA GLN A 148 4.21 -10.30 16.04
C GLN A 148 4.47 -10.07 14.53
N GLU A 149 3.99 -8.96 13.99
CA GLU A 149 4.08 -8.69 12.55
C GLU A 149 5.47 -8.20 12.14
N GLY A 150 6.11 -7.36 12.92
CA GLY A 150 7.42 -6.81 12.62
C GLY A 150 8.56 -7.74 13.05
N TRP A 151 9.01 -7.56 14.30
CA TRP A 151 10.09 -8.36 14.84
C TRP A 151 10.09 -8.40 16.37
N HIS A 152 10.63 -9.48 16.93
CA HIS A 152 10.91 -9.67 18.34
C HIS A 152 12.06 -10.64 18.55
N TYR A 153 12.62 -10.64 19.77
CA TYR A 153 13.54 -11.69 20.17
C TYR A 153 12.79 -12.92 20.65
N GLU A 154 13.20 -14.09 20.19
CA GLU A 154 12.64 -15.38 20.58
C GLU A 154 13.73 -16.28 21.15
N LEU A 155 13.39 -17.00 22.22
CA LEU A 155 14.21 -18.02 22.84
C LEU A 155 13.40 -19.33 22.90
N GLU A 156 13.74 -20.31 22.09
CA GLU A 156 13.00 -21.58 21.98
C GLU A 156 13.30 -22.55 23.15
N GLY A 157 14.42 -22.37 23.86
CA GLY A 157 14.83 -23.22 25.00
C GLY A 157 15.93 -22.60 25.85
N ASP A 158 16.06 -23.08 27.06
CA ASP A 158 16.98 -22.54 28.11
C ASP A 158 18.48 -22.48 27.73
N ASN A 159 18.87 -23.18 26.68
CA ASN A 159 20.29 -23.28 26.23
C ASN A 159 20.44 -22.90 24.74
N GLU A 160 19.44 -22.27 24.11
CA GLU A 160 19.48 -21.90 22.71
C GLU A 160 19.92 -20.44 22.54
N GLU A 161 20.39 -20.11 21.35
CA GLU A 161 20.74 -18.75 20.99
C GLU A 161 19.49 -17.91 20.82
N LEU A 162 19.55 -16.66 21.22
CA LEU A 162 18.51 -15.68 20.99
C LEU A 162 18.37 -15.42 19.48
N LYS A 163 17.17 -15.60 18.96
CA LYS A 163 16.87 -15.41 17.53
C LYS A 163 15.98 -14.19 17.36
N VAL A 164 16.03 -13.60 16.16
CA VAL A 164 15.03 -12.62 15.72
C VAL A 164 13.93 -13.37 14.97
N ASN A 165 12.68 -13.09 15.30
CA ASN A 165 11.49 -13.67 14.69
C ASN A 165 10.45 -12.57 14.45
N GLY A 166 9.52 -12.79 13.53
CA GLY A 166 8.44 -11.88 13.16
C GLY A 166 7.88 -12.27 11.80
N VAL A 167 6.62 -11.94 11.51
CA VAL A 167 5.98 -12.33 10.25
C VAL A 167 6.72 -11.70 9.07
N VAL A 168 6.79 -10.38 9.01
CA VAL A 168 7.47 -9.64 7.93
C VAL A 168 8.99 -9.94 7.93
N TYR A 169 9.62 -10.01 9.11
CA TYR A 169 11.04 -10.39 9.20
C TYR A 169 11.33 -11.71 8.50
N ASN A 170 10.54 -12.75 8.78
CA ASN A 170 10.72 -14.08 8.20
C ASN A 170 10.39 -14.10 6.70
N GLU A 171 9.35 -13.40 6.28
CA GLU A 171 8.98 -13.25 4.87
C GLU A 171 10.12 -12.62 4.07
N MET A 172 10.64 -11.49 4.54
CA MET A 172 11.72 -10.78 3.87
C MET A 172 13.03 -11.59 3.90
N LYS A 173 13.32 -12.30 4.98
CA LYS A 173 14.45 -13.23 5.03
C LYS A 173 14.32 -14.32 3.96
N GLY A 174 13.10 -14.79 3.68
CA GLY A 174 12.81 -15.71 2.58
C GLY A 174 13.04 -15.06 1.21
N ALA A 175 12.51 -13.86 0.99
CA ALA A 175 12.67 -13.11 -0.26
C ALA A 175 14.16 -12.84 -0.57
N PHE A 176 14.93 -12.40 0.40
CA PHE A 176 16.38 -12.16 0.23
C PHE A 176 17.24 -13.42 0.03
N SER A 177 16.66 -14.61 0.02
CA SER A 177 17.35 -15.82 -0.40
C SER A 177 17.39 -16.02 -1.92
N SER A 178 16.60 -15.24 -2.68
CA SER A 178 16.58 -15.25 -4.14
C SER A 178 17.64 -14.30 -4.71
N PRO A 179 18.53 -14.77 -5.60
CA PRO A 179 19.52 -13.89 -6.26
C PRO A 179 18.87 -12.78 -7.10
N ASP A 180 17.72 -13.04 -7.71
CA ASP A 180 17.00 -12.07 -8.53
C ASP A 180 16.48 -10.91 -7.67
N ASP A 181 15.90 -11.20 -6.49
CA ASP A 181 15.40 -10.17 -5.57
C ASP A 181 16.56 -9.32 -5.01
N VAL A 182 17.70 -9.94 -4.71
CA VAL A 182 18.91 -9.22 -4.30
C VAL A 182 19.41 -8.31 -5.42
N LEU A 183 19.41 -8.78 -6.67
CA LEU A 183 19.81 -7.98 -7.82
C LEU A 183 18.89 -6.77 -8.03
N GLU A 184 17.57 -6.96 -7.99
CA GLU A 184 16.60 -5.89 -8.15
C GLU A 184 16.77 -4.81 -7.07
N ARG A 185 16.93 -5.20 -5.81
CA ARG A 185 17.21 -4.26 -4.72
C ARG A 185 18.49 -3.45 -4.97
N GLU A 186 19.59 -4.11 -5.33
CA GLU A 186 20.87 -3.43 -5.59
C GLU A 186 20.76 -2.48 -6.81
N ILE A 187 19.95 -2.82 -7.81
CA ILE A 187 19.66 -1.92 -8.93
C ILE A 187 18.96 -0.67 -8.41
N MET A 188 17.87 -0.81 -7.64
CA MET A 188 17.12 0.33 -7.12
C MET A 188 17.96 1.19 -6.17
N ASN A 189 18.70 0.60 -5.24
CA ASN A 189 19.62 1.30 -4.35
C ASN A 189 20.68 2.08 -5.12
N SER A 190 21.17 1.55 -6.25
CA SER A 190 22.20 2.20 -7.06
C SER A 190 21.69 3.32 -7.94
N LEU A 191 20.46 3.22 -8.42
CA LEU A 191 19.81 4.22 -9.26
C LEU A 191 19.20 5.38 -8.47
N TYR A 192 18.76 5.11 -7.23
CA TYR A 192 18.03 6.08 -6.40
C TYR A 192 18.60 6.20 -4.97
N PRO A 193 19.92 6.43 -4.82
CA PRO A 193 20.58 6.36 -3.51
C PRO A 193 20.13 7.43 -2.51
N HIS A 194 19.45 8.50 -2.95
CA HIS A 194 19.07 9.62 -2.11
C HIS A 194 17.55 9.82 -2.02
N THR A 195 16.77 8.90 -2.58
CA THR A 195 15.31 8.97 -2.54
C THR A 195 14.71 7.71 -1.89
N THR A 196 13.42 7.74 -1.62
CA THR A 196 12.69 6.58 -1.08
C THR A 196 12.82 5.32 -1.93
N TYR A 197 13.03 5.45 -3.25
CA TYR A 197 13.20 4.31 -4.15
C TYR A 197 14.53 3.57 -3.97
N GLY A 198 15.50 4.17 -3.29
CA GLY A 198 16.72 3.48 -2.84
C GLY A 198 16.54 2.70 -1.54
N CYS A 199 15.41 2.83 -0.86
CA CYS A 199 15.08 2.06 0.34
C CYS A 199 14.30 0.79 -0.01
N GLU A 200 14.49 -0.26 0.78
CA GLU A 200 13.67 -1.47 0.69
C GLU A 200 12.39 -1.30 1.49
N SER A 201 11.28 -1.01 0.81
CA SER A 201 9.98 -0.77 1.46
C SER A 201 9.42 -2.02 2.15
N GLY A 202 9.76 -3.20 1.64
CA GLY A 202 9.43 -4.50 2.25
C GLY A 202 10.20 -4.78 3.53
N GLY A 203 11.39 -4.23 3.64
CA GLY A 203 12.29 -4.35 4.77
C GLY A 203 13.51 -5.26 4.52
N ASP A 204 14.67 -4.73 4.83
CA ASP A 204 15.91 -5.50 4.85
C ASP A 204 16.00 -6.27 6.18
N PRO A 205 16.16 -7.60 6.18
CA PRO A 205 16.28 -8.38 7.41
C PRO A 205 17.38 -7.92 8.37
N GLU A 206 18.43 -7.27 7.87
CA GLU A 206 19.48 -6.70 8.71
C GLU A 206 19.03 -5.36 9.36
N ALA A 207 18.15 -4.61 8.71
CA ALA A 207 17.65 -3.32 9.20
C ALA A 207 16.34 -3.45 10.01
N ILE A 208 15.46 -4.40 9.70
CA ILE A 208 14.17 -4.57 10.40
C ILE A 208 14.31 -4.56 11.92
N PRO A 209 15.33 -5.21 12.56
CA PRO A 209 15.47 -5.20 14.02
C PRO A 209 15.87 -3.84 14.63
N GLU A 210 16.17 -2.85 13.82
CA GLU A 210 16.45 -1.49 14.29
C GLU A 210 15.17 -0.68 14.50
N LEU A 211 14.04 -1.10 13.87
CA LEU A 211 12.76 -0.41 13.95
C LEU A 211 12.20 -0.44 15.36
N THR A 212 11.87 0.74 15.88
CA THR A 212 11.23 0.90 17.18
C THR A 212 9.70 1.01 17.06
N TYR A 213 9.00 0.62 18.13
CA TYR A 213 7.55 0.79 18.23
C TYR A 213 7.09 2.25 18.14
N GLU A 214 7.90 3.18 18.62
CA GLU A 214 7.57 4.62 18.56
C GLU A 214 7.65 5.15 17.13
N GLU A 215 8.67 4.80 16.37
CA GLU A 215 8.80 5.14 14.93
C GLU A 215 7.64 4.56 14.12
N PHE A 216 7.30 3.30 14.39
CA PHE A 216 6.16 2.62 13.79
C PHE A 216 4.84 3.38 14.02
N LEU A 217 4.53 3.78 15.25
CA LEU A 217 3.34 4.57 15.55
C LEU A 217 3.37 5.97 14.92
N ASN A 218 4.53 6.61 14.90
CA ASN A 218 4.70 7.95 14.32
C ASN A 218 4.48 7.94 12.80
N PHE A 219 4.89 6.88 12.13
CA PHE A 219 4.67 6.72 10.68
C PHE A 219 3.18 6.60 10.37
N HIS A 220 2.44 5.79 11.13
CA HIS A 220 0.99 5.72 10.98
C HIS A 220 0.34 7.09 11.20
N ARG A 221 0.67 7.81 12.27
CA ARG A 221 0.14 9.17 12.55
C ARG A 221 0.41 10.15 11.41
N LYS A 222 1.59 10.04 10.79
CA LYS A 222 2.01 10.94 9.71
C LYS A 222 1.29 10.63 8.40
N PHE A 223 1.26 9.37 7.98
CA PHE A 223 0.88 9.01 6.62
C PHE A 223 -0.55 8.46 6.46
N TYR A 224 -1.12 7.85 7.51
CA TYR A 224 -2.49 7.29 7.45
C TYR A 224 -3.55 8.33 7.82
N HIS A 225 -3.50 9.44 7.11
CA HIS A 225 -4.45 10.53 7.25
C HIS A 225 -5.28 10.68 5.97
N PRO A 226 -6.60 11.01 6.05
CA PRO A 226 -7.43 11.18 4.87
C PRO A 226 -6.86 12.13 3.82
N SER A 227 -6.21 13.24 4.20
CA SER A 227 -5.56 14.18 3.27
C SER A 227 -4.45 13.54 2.43
N ASN A 228 -3.86 12.43 2.88
CA ASN A 228 -2.85 11.67 2.18
C ASN A 228 -3.43 10.44 1.46
N SER A 229 -4.77 10.26 1.53
CA SER A 229 -5.42 9.07 0.98
C SER A 229 -5.91 9.27 -0.46
N TYR A 230 -5.99 8.14 -1.17
CA TYR A 230 -6.64 7.98 -2.45
C TYR A 230 -7.67 6.85 -2.31
N ILE A 231 -8.95 7.18 -2.40
CA ILE A 231 -10.04 6.21 -2.29
C ILE A 231 -10.57 5.94 -3.69
N TYR A 232 -10.75 4.67 -4.02
CA TYR A 232 -11.27 4.20 -5.30
C TYR A 232 -12.54 3.38 -5.09
N LEU A 233 -13.58 3.70 -5.86
CA LEU A 233 -14.83 2.94 -5.93
C LEU A 233 -15.13 2.60 -7.40
N TYR A 234 -15.37 1.32 -7.68
CA TYR A 234 -15.66 0.83 -9.03
C TYR A 234 -16.85 -0.13 -9.00
N GLY A 235 -17.68 -0.07 -10.04
CA GLY A 235 -18.71 -1.06 -10.30
C GLY A 235 -20.14 -0.54 -10.23
N ASN A 236 -21.08 -1.49 -10.20
CA ASN A 236 -22.51 -1.24 -10.14
C ASN A 236 -22.99 -1.15 -8.67
N MET A 237 -23.00 0.07 -8.12
CA MET A 237 -23.45 0.35 -6.75
C MET A 237 -24.09 1.74 -6.63
N ASP A 238 -24.81 2.01 -5.56
CA ASP A 238 -25.21 3.40 -5.22
C ASP A 238 -23.99 4.16 -4.66
N MET A 239 -23.25 4.84 -5.54
CA MET A 239 -22.05 5.60 -5.19
C MET A 239 -22.34 6.68 -4.14
N ALA A 240 -23.53 7.32 -4.19
CA ALA A 240 -23.89 8.35 -3.23
C ALA A 240 -24.09 7.77 -1.83
N GLU A 241 -24.66 6.57 -1.71
CA GLU A 241 -24.79 5.85 -0.45
C GLU A 241 -23.41 5.52 0.15
N LYS A 242 -22.49 5.00 -0.68
CA LYS A 242 -21.13 4.64 -0.23
C LYS A 242 -20.35 5.87 0.21
N LEU A 243 -20.44 6.96 -0.55
CA LEU A 243 -19.78 8.22 -0.20
C LEU A 243 -20.35 8.83 1.09
N THR A 244 -21.67 8.79 1.29
CA THR A 244 -22.30 9.22 2.54
C THR A 244 -21.80 8.39 3.72
N PHE A 245 -21.72 7.09 3.56
CA PHE A 245 -21.18 6.20 4.59
C PHE A 245 -19.73 6.54 4.94
N ILE A 246 -18.87 6.73 3.92
CA ILE A 246 -17.46 7.06 4.11
C ILE A 246 -17.29 8.41 4.82
N ASP A 247 -18.10 9.43 4.44
CA ASP A 247 -18.09 10.73 5.11
C ASP A 247 -18.51 10.60 6.59
N GLU A 248 -19.73 10.11 6.84
CA GLU A 248 -20.34 10.09 8.17
C GLU A 248 -19.57 9.25 9.19
N HIS A 249 -18.99 8.13 8.75
CA HIS A 249 -18.33 7.19 9.66
C HIS A 249 -16.83 7.42 9.81
N TYR A 250 -16.19 8.12 8.85
CA TYR A 250 -14.73 8.24 8.81
C TYR A 250 -14.24 9.66 8.48
N LEU A 251 -14.50 10.19 7.28
CA LEU A 251 -13.84 11.39 6.82
C LEU A 251 -14.24 12.66 7.57
N SER A 252 -15.48 12.75 8.01
CA SER A 252 -16.00 13.91 8.77
C SER A 252 -15.33 14.11 10.13
N ALA A 253 -14.63 13.08 10.66
CA ALA A 253 -13.87 13.18 11.89
C ALA A 253 -12.54 13.94 11.75
N TYR A 254 -12.07 14.14 10.52
CA TYR A 254 -10.76 14.72 10.22
C TYR A 254 -10.88 16.09 9.57
N ASP A 255 -9.98 17.00 9.95
CA ASP A 255 -9.74 18.24 9.23
C ASP A 255 -8.61 18.05 8.22
N ALA A 256 -8.57 18.87 7.15
CA ALA A 256 -7.50 18.80 6.16
C ALA A 256 -6.14 19.11 6.79
N LEU A 257 -5.14 18.31 6.44
CA LEU A 257 -3.77 18.41 6.91
C LEU A 257 -2.81 18.37 5.72
N GLU A 258 -1.77 19.19 5.75
CA GLU A 258 -0.66 19.07 4.80
C GLU A 258 0.25 17.92 5.26
N VAL A 259 0.37 16.89 4.41
CA VAL A 259 1.21 15.72 4.67
C VAL A 259 2.37 15.72 3.69
N ASP A 260 3.58 15.85 4.23
CA ASP A 260 4.81 15.74 3.47
C ASP A 260 5.07 14.26 3.10
N SER A 261 4.55 13.87 1.95
CA SER A 261 4.65 12.51 1.38
C SER A 261 5.14 12.53 -0.07
N GLU A 262 5.62 13.67 -0.54
CA GLU A 262 6.15 13.80 -1.91
C GLU A 262 7.51 13.13 -2.02
N VAL A 263 7.71 12.37 -3.11
CA VAL A 263 9.00 11.77 -3.44
C VAL A 263 9.74 12.70 -4.40
N THR A 264 10.94 13.09 -4.00
CA THR A 264 11.81 13.95 -4.82
C THR A 264 12.47 13.15 -5.95
N GLU A 265 12.78 13.83 -7.05
CA GLU A 265 13.54 13.23 -8.14
C GLU A 265 14.99 12.99 -7.72
N GLU A 266 15.57 11.85 -8.14
CA GLU A 266 17.00 11.59 -7.99
C GLU A 266 17.81 12.49 -8.91
N ALA A 267 18.96 12.94 -8.44
CA ALA A 267 19.86 13.75 -9.26
C ALA A 267 20.47 12.92 -10.41
N ALA A 268 20.52 13.50 -11.62
CA ALA A 268 21.06 12.82 -12.77
C ALA A 268 22.54 12.42 -12.56
N PHE A 269 22.89 11.19 -12.90
CA PHE A 269 24.26 10.71 -12.86
C PHE A 269 25.11 11.41 -13.93
N THR A 270 26.32 11.81 -13.55
CA THR A 270 27.31 12.42 -14.48
C THR A 270 28.28 11.39 -15.06
N THR A 271 28.39 10.22 -14.40
CA THR A 271 29.27 9.12 -14.81
C THR A 271 28.58 7.79 -14.52
N PRO A 272 28.82 6.74 -15.36
CA PRO A 272 28.33 5.41 -15.06
C PRO A 272 28.88 4.89 -13.72
N ASN A 273 28.01 4.26 -12.95
CA ASN A 273 28.40 3.54 -11.73
C ASN A 273 28.54 2.05 -12.06
N ARG A 274 29.50 1.37 -11.46
CA ARG A 274 29.68 -0.07 -11.58
C ARG A 274 29.69 -0.69 -10.19
N ILE A 275 28.73 -1.54 -9.93
CA ILE A 275 28.58 -2.24 -8.66
C ILE A 275 28.81 -3.72 -8.89
N VAL A 276 29.51 -4.34 -7.97
CA VAL A 276 29.71 -5.81 -7.93
C VAL A 276 29.28 -6.28 -6.54
N ARG A 277 28.43 -7.27 -6.52
CA ARG A 277 27.97 -7.94 -5.29
C ARG A 277 28.21 -9.44 -5.43
N GLU A 278 28.46 -10.07 -4.31
CA GLU A 278 28.52 -11.51 -4.21
C GLU A 278 27.17 -12.02 -3.70
N CYS A 279 26.66 -13.07 -4.32
CA CYS A 279 25.46 -13.77 -3.84
C CYS A 279 25.84 -15.23 -3.50
N PRO A 280 25.24 -15.82 -2.46
CA PRO A 280 25.45 -17.22 -2.15
C PRO A 280 24.81 -18.10 -3.24
N ILE A 281 25.49 -19.18 -3.59
CA ILE A 281 24.99 -20.23 -4.48
C ILE A 281 24.81 -21.52 -3.69
N GLY A 282 23.98 -22.42 -4.22
CA GLY A 282 23.75 -23.74 -3.60
C GLY A 282 25.01 -24.62 -3.61
N GLU A 283 25.11 -25.54 -2.65
CA GLU A 283 26.20 -26.47 -2.61
C GLU A 283 26.20 -27.37 -3.86
N GLY A 284 27.28 -27.29 -4.65
CA GLY A 284 27.43 -28.05 -5.91
C GLY A 284 26.90 -27.37 -7.17
N GLU A 285 26.46 -26.13 -7.08
CA GLU A 285 26.16 -25.29 -8.24
C GLU A 285 27.44 -24.71 -8.85
N ASP A 286 27.41 -24.43 -10.16
CA ASP A 286 28.53 -23.86 -10.89
C ASP A 286 28.50 -22.33 -10.79
N GLU A 287 29.58 -21.70 -10.36
CA GLU A 287 29.73 -20.24 -10.26
C GLU A 287 29.56 -19.54 -11.63
N GLU A 288 30.00 -20.18 -12.73
CA GLU A 288 29.92 -19.61 -14.08
C GLU A 288 28.47 -19.53 -14.58
N GLU A 289 27.58 -20.44 -14.14
CA GLU A 289 26.15 -20.44 -14.50
C GLU A 289 25.29 -19.56 -13.58
N ASN A 290 25.85 -19.08 -12.46
CA ASN A 290 25.18 -18.25 -11.44
C ASN A 290 25.72 -16.82 -11.39
N THR A 291 26.12 -16.27 -12.54
CA THR A 291 26.57 -14.89 -12.67
C THR A 291 25.53 -14.05 -13.40
N TYR A 292 25.07 -13.00 -12.73
CA TYR A 292 24.07 -12.07 -13.23
C TYR A 292 24.72 -10.75 -13.66
N LEU A 293 24.35 -10.24 -14.83
CA LEU A 293 24.78 -8.94 -15.33
C LEU A 293 23.55 -8.13 -15.74
N SER A 294 23.43 -6.94 -15.21
CA SER A 294 22.38 -6.02 -15.62
C SER A 294 22.97 -4.65 -15.97
N GLN A 295 22.34 -3.96 -16.91
CA GLN A 295 22.66 -2.58 -17.28
C GLN A 295 21.39 -1.75 -17.15
N ASN A 296 21.41 -0.75 -16.27
CA ASN A 296 20.23 -0.05 -15.84
C ASN A 296 20.36 1.45 -16.09
N PHE A 297 19.25 2.09 -16.43
CA PHE A 297 19.21 3.51 -16.78
C PHE A 297 18.00 4.18 -16.12
N CYS A 298 18.21 5.39 -15.61
CA CYS A 298 17.12 6.29 -15.28
C CYS A 298 16.85 7.19 -16.50
N VAL A 299 15.67 7.08 -17.10
CA VAL A 299 15.37 7.66 -18.42
C VAL A 299 14.37 8.82 -18.39
N GLY A 300 14.09 9.36 -17.24
CA GLY A 300 13.21 10.52 -17.06
C GLY A 300 12.08 10.28 -16.07
N ASN A 301 11.12 11.21 -16.02
CA ASN A 301 10.05 11.19 -15.07
C ASN A 301 8.86 10.36 -15.60
N SER A 302 8.40 9.38 -14.83
CA SER A 302 7.24 8.54 -15.16
C SER A 302 5.90 9.30 -15.21
N LEU A 303 5.87 10.53 -14.72
CA LEU A 303 4.69 11.43 -14.83
C LEU A 303 4.55 12.05 -16.23
N ASP A 304 5.56 11.94 -17.11
CA ASP A 304 5.39 12.22 -18.53
C ASP A 304 4.75 11.01 -19.22
N PRO A 305 3.44 11.03 -19.53
CA PRO A 305 2.74 9.86 -20.06
C PRO A 305 3.23 9.48 -21.46
N LYS A 306 3.76 10.42 -22.24
CA LYS A 306 4.29 10.13 -23.59
C LYS A 306 5.62 9.40 -23.48
N LEU A 307 6.51 9.88 -22.61
CA LEU A 307 7.80 9.27 -22.37
C LEU A 307 7.61 7.87 -21.79
N TYR A 308 6.75 7.73 -20.77
CA TYR A 308 6.43 6.45 -20.14
C TYR A 308 5.95 5.41 -21.16
N ILE A 309 4.94 5.77 -21.97
CA ILE A 309 4.41 4.86 -23.02
C ILE A 309 5.46 4.55 -24.08
N ALA A 310 6.28 5.54 -24.47
CA ALA A 310 7.33 5.32 -25.48
C ALA A 310 8.36 4.28 -24.99
N PHE A 311 8.77 4.32 -23.74
CA PHE A 311 9.67 3.32 -23.15
C PHE A 311 9.03 1.95 -23.02
N GLN A 312 7.74 1.85 -22.67
CA GLN A 312 7.01 0.57 -22.67
C GLN A 312 6.90 -0.09 -24.04
N ILE A 313 7.03 0.68 -25.12
CA ILE A 313 7.01 0.15 -26.51
C ILE A 313 8.43 -0.24 -26.96
N LEU A 314 9.47 0.40 -26.41
CA LEU A 314 10.87 0.15 -26.77
C LEU A 314 11.45 -1.09 -26.08
N ASP A 315 10.94 -1.42 -24.91
CA ASP A 315 11.32 -2.57 -24.10
C ASP A 315 10.59 -3.83 -24.62
#